data_b525dbbae1bb8f46e8d1f8c8aa08d58f
#
_entry.id   b525dbbae1bb8f46e8d1f8c8aa08d58f
#
_cell.length_a   1.000
_cell.length_b   1.000
_cell.length_c   1.000
_cell.angle_alpha   90.00
_cell.angle_beta   90.00
_cell.angle_gamma   90.00
#
_symmetry.space_group_name_H-M   'P 1'
#
loop_
_entity.id
_entity.type
_entity.pdbx_description
1 polymer ?
#
loop_
_entity_poly.entity_id
_entity_poly.type
_entity_poly.pdbx_seq_one_letter_code
_entity_poly.pdbx_strand_id
1 'polypeptide(L)'
;MNHCIIAKFNASVTDKPAAIASVKALFASAAPVEGVHGITSQENCVARDNRYDLMIVGEMDKAALPNWDASEIHHRWKEQFGGMLEKKAIFDYED
;
A
#
# COMPACT_ATOMS: atom_id res chain seq x y z
N MET A 1 8.70 3.14 13.16
CA MET A 1 8.64 3.84 11.86
C MET A 1 7.36 3.48 11.13
N ASN A 2 6.79 4.45 10.48
CA ASN A 2 5.65 4.24 9.59
C ASN A 2 6.11 4.35 8.14
N HIS A 3 5.98 3.24 7.42
CA HIS A 3 6.31 3.14 6.00
C HIS A 3 5.03 3.32 5.20
N CYS A 4 4.91 4.43 4.47
CA CYS A 4 3.68 4.78 3.76
C CYS A 4 3.86 4.60 2.26
N ILE A 5 2.95 3.84 1.65
CA ILE A 5 2.85 3.69 0.21
C ILE A 5 1.57 4.42 -0.22
N ILE A 6 1.72 5.44 -1.04
CA ILE A 6 0.59 6.24 -1.51
C ILE A 6 0.43 5.96 -3.00
N ALA A 7 -0.75 5.55 -3.43
CA ALA A 7 -0.96 5.07 -4.79
C ALA A 7 -2.15 5.72 -5.47
N LYS A 8 -2.00 5.99 -6.77
CA LYS A 8 -3.06 6.49 -7.63
C LYS A 8 -3.27 5.51 -8.78
N PHE A 9 -4.51 5.07 -8.96
CA PHE A 9 -4.87 4.17 -10.07
C PHE A 9 -4.83 4.88 -11.42
N ASN A 10 -4.50 4.13 -12.46
CA ASN A 10 -4.55 4.62 -13.83
C ASN A 10 -5.97 4.46 -14.44
N ALA A 11 -6.12 4.91 -15.68
CA ALA A 11 -7.41 4.93 -16.36
C ALA A 11 -7.99 3.53 -16.65
N SER A 12 -7.18 2.47 -16.55
CA SER A 12 -7.67 1.08 -16.73
C SER A 12 -8.58 0.64 -15.58
N VAL A 13 -8.49 1.30 -14.42
CA VAL A 13 -9.31 1.00 -13.26
C VAL A 13 -10.61 1.77 -13.36
N THR A 14 -11.68 1.10 -13.77
CA THR A 14 -13.00 1.70 -13.95
C THR A 14 -13.86 1.63 -12.71
N ASP A 15 -13.54 0.74 -11.78
CA ASP A 15 -14.23 0.57 -10.48
C ASP A 15 -13.22 0.73 -9.34
N LYS A 16 -12.94 1.96 -8.96
CA LYS A 16 -11.99 2.26 -7.88
C LYS A 16 -12.40 1.67 -6.54
N PRO A 17 -13.67 1.75 -6.08
CA PRO A 17 -14.07 1.11 -4.82
C PRO A 17 -13.77 -0.38 -4.78
N ALA A 18 -14.01 -1.12 -5.86
CA ALA A 18 -13.69 -2.54 -5.95
C ALA A 18 -12.18 -2.79 -5.90
N ALA A 19 -11.39 -1.97 -6.60
CA ALA A 19 -9.93 -2.06 -6.58
C ALA A 19 -9.38 -1.79 -5.19
N ILE A 20 -9.87 -0.77 -4.50
CA ILE A 20 -9.47 -0.45 -3.12
C ILE A 20 -9.81 -1.61 -2.18
N ALA A 21 -11.01 -2.18 -2.29
CA ALA A 21 -11.40 -3.34 -1.49
C ALA A 21 -10.46 -4.53 -1.71
N SER A 22 -10.04 -4.76 -2.95
CA SER A 22 -9.08 -5.83 -3.28
C SER A 22 -7.70 -5.57 -2.67
N VAL A 23 -7.22 -4.33 -2.67
CA VAL A 23 -5.95 -3.96 -2.02
C VAL A 23 -6.03 -4.19 -0.52
N LYS A 24 -7.12 -3.74 0.11
CA LYS A 24 -7.34 -3.95 1.55
C LYS A 24 -7.35 -5.43 1.90
N ALA A 25 -8.05 -6.25 1.11
CA ALA A 25 -8.11 -7.69 1.31
C ALA A 25 -6.73 -8.35 1.17
N LEU A 26 -5.92 -7.91 0.20
CA LEU A 26 -4.57 -8.40 0.03
C LEU A 26 -3.74 -8.18 1.29
N PHE A 27 -3.67 -6.96 1.79
CA PHE A 27 -2.85 -6.65 2.96
C PHE A 27 -3.41 -7.25 4.25
N ALA A 28 -4.73 -7.42 4.36
CA ALA A 28 -5.34 -8.12 5.50
C ALA A 28 -4.96 -9.60 5.54
N SER A 29 -4.62 -10.20 4.40
CA SER A 29 -4.20 -11.60 4.30
C SER A 29 -2.70 -11.82 4.48
N ALA A 30 -1.93 -10.75 4.74
CA ALA A 30 -0.48 -10.84 4.84
C ALA A 30 -0.03 -11.77 5.96
N ALA A 31 0.89 -12.67 5.64
CA ALA A 31 1.60 -13.44 6.65
C ALA A 31 2.52 -12.49 7.45
N PRO A 32 2.84 -12.84 8.73
CA PRO A 32 3.73 -12.01 9.52
C PRO A 32 5.09 -11.79 8.84
N VAL A 33 5.57 -10.56 8.91
CA VAL A 33 6.92 -10.18 8.44
C VAL A 33 7.70 -9.73 9.66
N GLU A 34 8.92 -10.27 9.85
CA GLU A 34 9.73 -9.96 11.01
C GLU A 34 10.01 -8.46 11.10
N GLY A 35 9.69 -7.88 12.27
CA GLY A 35 9.85 -6.46 12.55
C GLY A 35 8.72 -5.58 12.03
N VAL A 36 7.71 -6.14 11.37
CA VAL A 36 6.49 -5.44 10.96
C VAL A 36 5.39 -5.73 11.98
N HIS A 37 4.87 -4.67 12.60
CA HIS A 37 3.92 -4.78 13.73
C HIS A 37 2.46 -4.65 13.29
N GLY A 38 2.21 -3.99 12.16
CA GLY A 38 0.86 -3.82 11.65
C GLY A 38 0.88 -3.22 10.25
N ILE A 39 -0.18 -3.51 9.50
CA ILE A 39 -0.40 -2.93 8.18
C ILE A 39 -1.83 -2.41 8.14
N THR A 40 -2.01 -1.15 7.82
CA THR A 40 -3.32 -0.54 7.66
C THR A 40 -3.46 0.04 6.25
N SER A 41 -4.68 0.12 5.77
CA SER A 41 -4.99 0.70 4.47
C SER A 41 -6.03 1.80 4.65
N GLN A 42 -5.75 2.96 4.07
CA GLN A 42 -6.64 4.12 4.13
C GLN A 42 -7.03 4.50 2.72
N GLU A 43 -8.31 4.82 2.52
CA GLU A 43 -8.76 5.36 1.24
C GLU A 43 -8.92 6.88 1.33
N ASN A 44 -8.65 7.55 0.21
CA ASN A 44 -8.85 8.97 0.10
C ASN A 44 -10.35 9.31 0.18
N CYS A 45 -10.69 10.31 0.96
CA CYS A 45 -12.08 10.75 1.15
C CYS A 45 -12.43 12.03 0.39
N VAL A 46 -11.51 12.58 -0.39
CA VAL A 46 -11.70 13.83 -1.14
C VAL A 46 -11.53 13.59 -2.63
N ALA A 47 -12.61 13.71 -3.39
CA ALA A 47 -12.62 13.45 -4.84
C ALA A 47 -12.07 14.68 -5.61
N ARG A 48 -10.75 14.72 -5.79
CA ARG A 48 -10.06 15.76 -6.58
C ARG A 48 -8.95 15.11 -7.40
N ASP A 49 -8.65 15.68 -8.56
CA ASP A 49 -7.65 15.14 -9.50
C ASP A 49 -6.22 15.13 -8.93
N ASN A 50 -5.91 16.04 -8.01
CA ASN A 50 -4.59 16.13 -7.41
C ASN A 50 -4.43 15.24 -6.15
N ARG A 51 -5.32 14.27 -5.96
CA ARG A 51 -5.28 13.31 -4.84
C ARG A 51 -4.82 11.95 -5.32
N TYR A 52 -4.16 11.21 -4.43
CA TYR A 52 -3.96 9.77 -4.58
C TYR A 52 -5.21 9.04 -4.09
N ASP A 53 -5.35 7.77 -4.45
CA ASP A 53 -6.57 7.00 -4.16
C ASP A 53 -6.51 6.27 -2.82
N LEU A 54 -5.34 5.79 -2.44
CA LEU A 54 -5.19 5.03 -1.20
C LEU A 54 -3.78 5.17 -0.62
N MET A 55 -3.68 4.86 0.67
CA MET A 55 -2.42 4.80 1.38
C MET A 55 -2.35 3.50 2.19
N ILE A 56 -1.22 2.81 2.07
CA ILE A 56 -0.90 1.64 2.87
C ILE A 56 0.16 2.07 3.87
N VAL A 57 -0.06 1.79 5.15
CA VAL A 57 0.89 2.13 6.21
C VAL A 57 1.37 0.85 6.87
N GLY A 58 2.66 0.57 6.77
CA GLY A 58 3.33 -0.49 7.51
C GLY A 58 4.01 0.08 8.74
N GLU A 59 3.50 -0.25 9.92
CA GLU A 59 4.16 0.08 11.18
C GLU A 59 5.23 -0.97 11.44
N MET A 60 6.49 -0.54 11.48
CA MET A 60 7.62 -1.47 11.54
C MET A 60 8.83 -0.86 12.22
N ASP A 61 9.74 -1.73 12.67
CA ASP A 61 11.08 -1.31 13.04
C ASP A 61 11.79 -0.80 11.80
N LYS A 62 12.54 0.28 11.91
CA LYS A 62 13.28 0.84 10.77
C LYS A 62 14.21 -0.20 10.12
N ALA A 63 14.81 -1.07 10.93
CA ALA A 63 15.68 -2.14 10.45
C ALA A 63 14.93 -3.26 9.69
N ALA A 64 13.60 -3.29 9.77
CA ALA A 64 12.78 -4.29 9.09
C ALA A 64 12.48 -3.95 7.63
N LEU A 65 12.84 -2.77 7.16
CA LEU A 65 12.55 -2.36 5.79
C LEU A 65 13.05 -3.36 4.73
N PRO A 66 14.27 -3.91 4.82
CA PRO A 66 14.70 -4.96 3.89
C PRO A 66 13.82 -6.23 3.94
N ASN A 67 13.34 -6.60 5.13
CA ASN A 67 12.43 -7.76 5.28
C ASN A 67 11.10 -7.48 4.58
N TRP A 68 10.58 -6.27 4.72
CA TRP A 68 9.37 -5.83 4.03
C TRP A 68 9.55 -5.88 2.52
N ASP A 69 10.63 -5.33 2.00
CA ASP A 69 10.91 -5.29 0.56
C ASP A 69 11.01 -6.69 -0.04
N ALA A 70 11.55 -7.66 0.71
CA ALA A 70 11.71 -9.04 0.28
C ALA A 70 10.49 -9.92 0.58
N SER A 71 9.47 -9.40 1.27
CA SER A 71 8.33 -10.19 1.73
C SER A 71 7.42 -10.63 0.57
N GLU A 72 6.72 -11.75 0.79
CA GLU A 72 5.72 -12.24 -0.16
C GLU A 72 4.60 -11.22 -0.38
N ILE A 73 4.13 -10.55 0.69
CA ILE A 73 3.07 -9.56 0.57
C ILE A 73 3.47 -8.38 -0.32
N HIS A 74 4.72 -7.92 -0.21
CA HIS A 74 5.24 -6.85 -1.06
C HIS A 74 5.32 -7.28 -2.53
N HIS A 75 5.75 -8.52 -2.78
CA HIS A 75 5.75 -9.11 -4.13
C HIS A 75 4.35 -9.18 -4.71
N ARG A 76 3.39 -9.68 -3.94
CA ARG A 76 1.99 -9.80 -4.38
C ARG A 76 1.37 -8.44 -4.67
N TRP A 77 1.68 -7.43 -3.85
CA TRP A 77 1.26 -6.05 -4.10
C TRP A 77 1.76 -5.56 -5.47
N LYS A 78 3.04 -5.74 -5.75
CA LYS A 78 3.63 -5.30 -7.02
C LYS A 78 3.06 -6.08 -8.21
N GLU A 79 2.93 -7.40 -8.09
CA GLU A 79 2.40 -8.24 -9.16
C GLU A 79 0.94 -7.95 -9.49
N GLN A 80 0.10 -7.86 -8.47
CA GLN A 80 -1.34 -7.75 -8.66
C GLN A 80 -1.79 -6.34 -9.00
N PHE A 81 -1.12 -5.32 -8.49
CA PHE A 81 -1.59 -3.95 -8.60
C PHE A 81 -0.62 -3.01 -9.33
N GLY A 82 0.64 -3.38 -9.54
CA GLY A 82 1.63 -2.50 -10.16
C GLY A 82 1.19 -1.96 -11.52
N GLY A 83 0.58 -2.79 -12.35
CA GLY A 83 0.09 -2.39 -13.67
C GLY A 83 -1.18 -1.53 -13.64
N MET A 84 -1.80 -1.36 -12.48
CA MET A 84 -3.02 -0.57 -12.29
C MET A 84 -2.74 0.84 -11.78
N LEU A 85 -1.47 1.18 -11.53
CA LEU A 85 -1.10 2.45 -10.93
C LEU A 85 -0.62 3.45 -11.99
N GLU A 86 -1.14 4.67 -11.91
CA GLU A 86 -0.62 5.82 -12.66
C GLU A 86 0.67 6.30 -12.02
N LYS A 87 0.69 6.37 -10.69
CA LYS A 87 1.85 6.80 -9.91
C LYS A 87 1.77 6.29 -8.48
N LYS A 88 2.94 6.27 -7.86
CA LYS A 88 3.12 5.80 -6.49
C LYS A 88 4.17 6.68 -5.81
N ALA A 89 3.98 6.95 -4.53
CA ALA A 89 4.94 7.67 -3.70
C ALA A 89 5.18 6.88 -2.42
N ILE A 90 6.41 6.96 -1.91
CA ILE A 90 6.82 6.35 -0.64
C ILE A 90 7.20 7.46 0.31
N PHE A 91 6.74 7.35 1.55
CA PHE A 91 7.09 8.28 2.61
C PHE A 91 7.27 7.52 3.91
N ASP A 92 8.41 7.69 4.56
CA ASP A 92 8.75 7.05 5.82
C ASP A 92 8.89 8.11 6.91
N TYR A 93 8.25 7.86 8.08
CA TYR A 93 8.40 8.77 9.21
C TYR A 93 8.43 8.03 10.54
N GLU A 94 9.02 8.66 11.54
CA GLU A 94 9.03 8.20 12.92
C GLU A 94 8.26 9.19 13.79
N ASP A 95 7.51 8.66 14.72
CA ASP A 95 6.77 9.48 15.68
C ASP A 95 7.70 10.03 16.76
#